data_3ad73bc00bddbf7498f59e952ae1d58f
#
_entry.id   3ad73bc00bddbf7498f59e952ae1d58f
#
_cell.length_a   1.000
_cell.length_b   1.000
_cell.length_c   1.000
_cell.angle_alpha   90.00
_cell.angle_beta   90.00
_cell.angle_gamma   90.00
#
_symmetry.space_group_name_H-M   'P 1'
#
loop_
_entity.id
_entity.type
_entity.pdbx_description
1 polymer ?
#
loop_
_entity_poly.entity_id
_entity_poly.type
_entity_poly.pdbx_seq_one_letter_code
_entity_poly.pdbx_strand_id
1 'polypeptide(L)'
;AASDVYKRQMRPIIKWPGGKSGEIAEIEPLIPSYNRYIEPFFGGGALFFHLAPEAAVINDISESLMQYYKLIKAQDKKLYELLVCYSNSFNNIVSVCGRESSELLHIFSELTEGRVSKEELGQVLGELIMGLSDKINSGFSEKLLLDKNDFDDQLYRMVEDKFIRTAKNHERRPFSPEDLCENLITGFTSGYYMNFRKVFNDIRLGRITDQSIQYQAANFYFIREYCYGSMFRFNARGEFNIPYGGMSYNRKDMRSKIDGMFNREMEALFAKTDIHCCDFEELLSKVKLSEKDFMFLDPPYDTDFSDYDGVNFTKFDQERLAYV
;
A
#
# COMPACT_ATOMS: atom_id res chain seq x y z
N ALA A 1 37.69 -15.09 15.70
CA ALA A 1 37.25 -13.72 15.70
C ALA A 1 36.32 -13.55 14.51
N ALA A 2 35.07 -13.88 14.72
CA ALA A 2 34.02 -13.69 13.70
C ALA A 2 33.69 -12.20 13.65
N SER A 3 33.69 -11.66 12.47
CA SER A 3 33.26 -10.32 12.16
C SER A 3 31.81 -10.14 12.59
N ASP A 4 31.55 -9.43 13.67
CA ASP A 4 30.28 -8.76 13.92
C ASP A 4 30.09 -7.65 12.89
N VAL A 5 29.80 -8.06 11.65
CA VAL A 5 29.17 -7.18 10.70
C VAL A 5 27.75 -7.01 11.21
N TYR A 6 27.41 -5.84 11.73
CA TYR A 6 26.03 -5.40 11.97
C TYR A 6 25.20 -5.78 10.76
N LYS A 7 24.51 -6.92 10.79
CA LYS A 7 23.47 -7.23 9.81
C LYS A 7 22.43 -6.13 9.98
N ARG A 8 22.37 -5.19 9.05
CA ARG A 8 21.28 -4.22 9.00
C ARG A 8 20.00 -5.02 8.97
N GLN A 9 19.24 -4.97 10.06
CA GLN A 9 17.96 -5.68 10.15
C GLN A 9 17.08 -5.21 9.01
N MET A 10 16.74 -6.11 8.09
CA MET A 10 15.80 -5.84 7.03
C MET A 10 14.41 -5.64 7.63
N ARG A 11 13.60 -4.81 6.99
CA ARG A 11 12.22 -4.53 7.42
C ARG A 11 11.23 -5.06 6.40
N PRO A 12 10.00 -5.40 6.83
CA PRO A 12 8.93 -5.72 5.89
C PRO A 12 8.82 -4.69 4.78
N ILE A 13 8.73 -5.18 3.56
CA ILE A 13 8.70 -4.33 2.36
C ILE A 13 7.30 -3.88 1.96
N ILE A 14 6.26 -4.49 2.55
CA ILE A 14 4.87 -4.09 2.37
C ILE A 14 4.18 -4.03 3.74
N LYS A 15 3.23 -3.13 3.88
CA LYS A 15 2.39 -3.06 5.06
C LYS A 15 1.28 -4.12 5.01
N TRP A 16 1.23 -4.95 6.05
CA TRP A 16 0.23 -5.99 6.17
C TRP A 16 -0.43 -5.97 7.56
N PRO A 17 -1.74 -6.19 7.68
CA PRO A 17 -2.40 -6.30 8.99
C PRO A 17 -1.84 -7.45 9.80
N GLY A 18 -1.80 -7.32 11.12
CA GLY A 18 -1.31 -8.38 12.00
C GLY A 18 0.21 -8.60 12.00
N GLY A 19 0.98 -7.74 11.30
CA GLY A 19 2.45 -7.90 11.24
C GLY A 19 3.11 -7.87 12.61
N LYS A 20 3.97 -8.84 12.90
CA LYS A 20 4.61 -9.12 14.20
C LYS A 20 5.87 -8.31 14.49
N SER A 21 6.06 -7.16 13.84
CA SER A 21 7.27 -6.34 14.04
C SER A 21 7.44 -5.85 15.49
N GLY A 22 6.34 -5.71 16.23
CA GLY A 22 6.37 -5.31 17.65
C GLY A 22 6.74 -6.45 18.61
N GLU A 23 6.48 -7.69 18.21
CA GLU A 23 6.68 -8.88 19.04
C GLU A 23 8.00 -9.62 18.75
N ILE A 24 8.80 -9.15 17.79
CA ILE A 24 10.06 -9.82 17.38
C ILE A 24 11.00 -10.02 18.57
N ALA A 25 11.15 -9.02 19.43
CA ALA A 25 12.03 -9.10 20.60
C ALA A 25 11.65 -10.21 21.60
N GLU A 26 10.36 -10.58 21.63
CA GLU A 26 9.83 -11.65 22.48
C GLU A 26 9.90 -13.00 21.77
N ILE A 27 9.75 -13.03 20.45
CA ILE A 27 9.75 -14.25 19.64
C ILE A 27 11.18 -14.77 19.41
N GLU A 28 12.13 -13.90 19.08
CA GLU A 28 13.49 -14.27 18.68
C GLU A 28 14.21 -15.17 19.69
N PRO A 29 14.13 -14.95 21.02
CA PRO A 29 14.78 -15.83 22.02
C PRO A 29 14.19 -17.24 22.08
N LEU A 30 13.00 -17.47 21.52
CA LEU A 30 12.30 -18.76 21.52
C LEU A 30 12.63 -19.60 20.28
N ILE A 31 13.30 -19.01 19.28
CA ILE A 31 13.59 -19.68 18.02
C ILE A 31 14.75 -20.67 18.23
N PRO A 32 14.55 -21.97 17.94
CA PRO A 32 15.63 -22.96 18.01
C PRO A 32 16.64 -22.76 16.87
N SER A 33 17.77 -23.43 16.94
CA SER A 33 18.66 -23.51 15.77
C SER A 33 17.99 -24.31 14.66
N TYR A 34 18.01 -23.77 13.43
CA TYR A 34 17.36 -24.37 12.28
C TYR A 34 18.23 -24.25 11.01
N ASN A 35 17.93 -25.09 10.02
CA ASN A 35 18.55 -25.04 8.69
C ASN A 35 17.65 -24.35 7.64
N ARG A 36 16.33 -24.44 7.81
CA ARG A 36 15.35 -23.86 6.90
C ARG A 36 14.17 -23.26 7.66
N TYR A 37 13.76 -22.07 7.24
CA TYR A 37 12.60 -21.34 7.73
C TYR A 37 11.37 -21.64 6.89
N ILE A 38 10.21 -21.83 7.51
CA ILE A 38 8.94 -22.09 6.83
C ILE A 38 7.88 -21.18 7.44
N GLU A 39 7.17 -20.40 6.61
CA GLU A 39 6.08 -19.50 7.03
C GLU A 39 4.86 -19.67 6.12
N PRO A 40 3.88 -20.50 6.50
CA PRO A 40 2.67 -20.77 5.71
C PRO A 40 1.69 -19.61 5.61
N PHE A 41 1.72 -18.67 6.57
CA PHE A 41 0.86 -17.47 6.65
C PHE A 41 1.75 -16.22 6.63
N PHE A 42 2.35 -15.93 5.46
CA PHE A 42 3.48 -15.01 5.37
C PHE A 42 3.13 -13.55 5.61
N GLY A 43 1.99 -13.08 5.07
CA GLY A 43 1.58 -11.69 5.21
C GLY A 43 2.69 -10.69 4.86
N GLY A 44 3.05 -9.84 5.84
CA GLY A 44 4.13 -8.86 5.71
C GLY A 44 5.54 -9.43 5.93
N GLY A 45 5.68 -10.68 6.37
CA GLY A 45 6.96 -11.37 6.57
C GLY A 45 7.87 -10.74 7.64
N ALA A 46 7.31 -10.19 8.71
CA ALA A 46 8.10 -9.45 9.70
C ALA A 46 9.26 -10.26 10.29
N LEU A 47 8.99 -11.50 10.66
CA LEU A 47 10.00 -12.40 11.23
C LEU A 47 11.02 -12.86 10.18
N PHE A 48 10.56 -13.19 8.97
CA PHE A 48 11.41 -13.57 7.85
C PHE A 48 12.45 -12.48 7.50
N PHE A 49 12.02 -11.23 7.36
CA PHE A 49 12.93 -10.13 7.06
C PHE A 49 13.90 -9.84 8.20
N HIS A 50 13.46 -10.00 9.45
CA HIS A 50 14.32 -9.83 10.61
C HIS A 50 15.40 -10.90 10.68
N LEU A 51 15.04 -12.18 10.49
CA LEU A 51 15.96 -13.31 10.61
C LEU A 51 16.87 -13.45 9.38
N ALA A 52 16.41 -13.03 8.20
CA ALA A 52 17.11 -13.20 6.92
C ALA A 52 17.68 -14.63 6.73
N PRO A 53 16.83 -15.68 6.72
CA PRO A 53 17.25 -17.08 6.78
C PRO A 53 18.07 -17.51 5.56
N GLU A 54 18.95 -18.49 5.73
CA GLU A 54 19.79 -19.05 4.67
C GLU A 54 19.02 -19.97 3.69
N ALA A 55 17.87 -20.46 4.10
CA ALA A 55 16.92 -21.18 3.26
C ALA A 55 15.51 -20.96 3.79
N ALA A 56 14.55 -20.66 2.93
CA ALA A 56 13.17 -20.42 3.35
C ALA A 56 12.14 -20.95 2.37
N VAL A 57 10.94 -21.25 2.91
CA VAL A 57 9.70 -21.49 2.19
C VAL A 57 8.67 -20.54 2.75
N ILE A 58 8.11 -19.68 1.91
CA ILE A 58 7.06 -18.74 2.30
C ILE A 58 5.81 -18.95 1.47
N ASN A 59 4.65 -18.77 2.09
CA ASN A 59 3.36 -18.94 1.45
C ASN A 59 2.33 -17.97 2.01
N ASP A 60 1.40 -17.58 1.19
CA ASP A 60 0.17 -16.92 1.61
C ASP A 60 -0.93 -17.26 0.59
N ILE A 61 -2.18 -17.21 1.04
CA ILE A 61 -3.33 -17.44 0.15
C ILE A 61 -3.61 -16.24 -0.76
N SER A 62 -3.14 -15.05 -0.40
CA SER A 62 -3.33 -13.81 -1.16
C SER A 62 -2.50 -13.81 -2.46
N GLU A 63 -3.18 -14.00 -3.60
CA GLU A 63 -2.53 -13.99 -4.91
C GLU A 63 -1.80 -12.69 -5.20
N SER A 64 -2.43 -11.54 -4.93
CA SER A 64 -1.83 -10.22 -5.16
C SER A 64 -0.54 -10.03 -4.35
N LEU A 65 -0.53 -10.51 -3.10
CA LEU A 65 0.63 -10.44 -2.23
C LEU A 65 1.76 -11.33 -2.73
N MET A 66 1.47 -12.61 -3.00
CA MET A 66 2.51 -13.56 -3.41
C MET A 66 3.03 -13.27 -4.82
N GLN A 67 2.19 -12.74 -5.70
CA GLN A 67 2.63 -12.25 -7.01
C GLN A 67 3.59 -11.07 -6.88
N TYR A 68 3.28 -10.11 -5.99
CA TYR A 68 4.20 -9.01 -5.68
C TYR A 68 5.56 -9.53 -5.19
N TYR A 69 5.60 -10.46 -4.23
CA TYR A 69 6.86 -11.05 -3.75
C TYR A 69 7.62 -11.83 -4.84
N LYS A 70 6.92 -12.54 -5.72
CA LYS A 70 7.55 -13.24 -6.86
C LYS A 70 8.24 -12.27 -7.82
N LEU A 71 7.63 -11.12 -8.07
CA LEU A 71 8.23 -10.07 -8.91
C LEU A 71 9.43 -9.40 -8.22
N ILE A 72 9.38 -9.19 -6.90
CA ILE A 72 10.53 -8.71 -6.12
C ILE A 72 11.67 -9.75 -6.16
N LYS A 73 11.39 -11.04 -5.95
CA LYS A 73 12.37 -12.12 -6.10
C LYS A 73 13.03 -12.12 -7.47
N ALA A 74 12.25 -11.89 -8.52
CA ALA A 74 12.73 -11.82 -9.91
C ALA A 74 13.50 -10.54 -10.22
N GLN A 75 13.58 -9.58 -9.30
CA GLN A 75 14.13 -8.22 -9.53
C GLN A 75 13.56 -7.60 -10.81
N ASP A 76 12.22 -7.70 -10.97
CA ASP A 76 11.51 -7.32 -12.21
C ASP A 76 11.65 -5.82 -12.48
N LYS A 77 12.32 -5.48 -13.58
CA LYS A 77 12.61 -4.09 -13.96
C LYS A 77 11.36 -3.28 -14.25
N LYS A 78 10.34 -3.91 -14.85
CA LYS A 78 9.08 -3.23 -15.18
C LYS A 78 8.31 -2.88 -13.91
N LEU A 79 8.30 -3.79 -12.90
CA LEU A 79 7.74 -3.47 -11.59
C LEU A 79 8.48 -2.29 -10.95
N TYR A 80 9.82 -2.31 -10.94
CA TYR A 80 10.61 -1.19 -10.40
C TYR A 80 10.25 0.13 -11.06
N GLU A 81 10.21 0.18 -12.40
CA GLU A 81 9.88 1.40 -13.16
C GLU A 81 8.48 1.92 -12.84
N LEU A 82 7.48 1.03 -12.70
CA LEU A 82 6.12 1.40 -12.35
C LEU A 82 6.02 1.93 -10.91
N LEU A 83 6.69 1.27 -9.95
CA LEU A 83 6.74 1.73 -8.56
C LEU A 83 7.40 3.12 -8.45
N VAL A 84 8.50 3.33 -9.16
CA VAL A 84 9.17 4.65 -9.26
C VAL A 84 8.25 5.68 -9.90
N CYS A 85 7.49 5.30 -10.93
CA CYS A 85 6.52 6.18 -11.56
C CYS A 85 5.41 6.59 -10.57
N TYR A 86 4.87 5.67 -9.77
CA TYR A 86 3.93 5.98 -8.68
C TYR A 86 4.52 6.95 -7.67
N SER A 87 5.76 6.71 -7.22
CA SER A 87 6.44 7.59 -6.26
C SER A 87 6.64 8.99 -6.80
N ASN A 88 7.15 9.10 -8.03
CA ASN A 88 7.46 10.38 -8.65
C ASN A 88 6.19 11.18 -8.94
N SER A 89 5.14 10.55 -9.48
CA SER A 89 3.87 11.21 -9.79
C SER A 89 3.15 11.69 -8.56
N PHE A 90 3.14 10.89 -7.48
CA PHE A 90 2.56 11.31 -6.20
C PHE A 90 3.30 12.53 -5.62
N ASN A 91 4.63 12.51 -5.61
CA ASN A 91 5.45 13.64 -5.15
C ASN A 91 5.28 14.86 -6.06
N ASN A 92 5.11 14.66 -7.37
CA ASN A 92 4.84 15.74 -8.30
C ASN A 92 3.53 16.46 -7.98
N ILE A 93 2.44 15.75 -7.67
CA ILE A 93 1.19 16.36 -7.25
C ILE A 93 1.38 17.22 -6.01
N VAL A 94 2.02 16.69 -4.97
CA VAL A 94 2.31 17.45 -3.74
C VAL A 94 3.11 18.70 -4.06
N SER A 95 4.13 18.59 -4.94
CA SER A 95 4.98 19.71 -5.32
C SER A 95 4.24 20.76 -6.18
N VAL A 96 3.43 20.32 -7.15
CA VAL A 96 2.63 21.23 -8.01
C VAL A 96 1.64 22.00 -7.15
N CYS A 97 0.85 21.32 -6.34
CA CYS A 97 -0.14 21.97 -5.47
C CYS A 97 0.53 22.85 -4.40
N GLY A 98 1.72 22.47 -3.91
CA GLY A 98 2.47 23.29 -2.96
C GLY A 98 2.95 24.62 -3.57
N ARG A 99 3.28 24.67 -4.86
CA ARG A 99 3.59 25.92 -5.57
C ARG A 99 2.38 26.83 -5.77
N GLU A 100 1.19 26.26 -5.85
CA GLU A 100 -0.08 26.97 -5.99
C GLU A 100 -0.76 27.23 -4.62
N SER A 101 -0.03 27.11 -3.53
CA SER A 101 -0.57 27.27 -2.15
C SER A 101 -1.28 28.60 -1.93
N SER A 102 -0.77 29.69 -2.52
CA SER A 102 -1.40 31.03 -2.43
C SER A 102 -2.77 31.05 -3.08
N GLU A 103 -2.93 30.40 -4.24
CA GLU A 103 -4.21 30.32 -4.94
C GLU A 103 -5.20 29.41 -4.19
N LEU A 104 -4.73 28.27 -3.66
CA LEU A 104 -5.56 27.39 -2.84
C LEU A 104 -6.11 28.11 -1.59
N LEU A 105 -5.25 28.87 -0.91
CA LEU A 105 -5.62 29.65 0.26
C LEU A 105 -6.57 30.81 -0.10
N HIS A 106 -6.37 31.45 -1.26
CA HIS A 106 -7.26 32.49 -1.75
C HIS A 106 -8.67 31.94 -2.00
N ILE A 107 -8.81 30.86 -2.79
CA ILE A 107 -10.10 30.22 -3.04
C ILE A 107 -10.77 29.81 -1.72
N PHE A 108 -10.00 29.29 -0.77
CA PHE A 108 -10.52 28.92 0.54
C PHE A 108 -11.04 30.13 1.34
N SER A 109 -10.33 31.27 1.31
CA SER A 109 -10.78 32.52 1.93
C SER A 109 -12.07 33.01 1.30
N GLU A 110 -12.17 33.02 -0.05
CA GLU A 110 -13.38 33.41 -0.79
C GLU A 110 -14.60 32.55 -0.37
N LEU A 111 -14.39 31.23 -0.22
CA LEU A 111 -15.43 30.31 0.26
C LEU A 111 -15.85 30.61 1.72
N THR A 112 -14.90 30.80 2.63
CA THR A 112 -15.20 30.98 4.06
C THR A 112 -15.78 32.36 4.39
N GLU A 113 -15.45 33.36 3.59
CA GLU A 113 -16.01 34.72 3.70
C GLU A 113 -17.34 34.89 2.92
N GLY A 114 -17.81 33.84 2.24
CA GLY A 114 -19.07 33.82 1.54
C GLY A 114 -19.07 34.62 0.22
N ARG A 115 -17.91 34.93 -0.34
CA ARG A 115 -17.78 35.55 -1.67
C ARG A 115 -17.91 34.57 -2.81
N VAL A 116 -17.63 33.30 -2.56
CA VAL A 116 -17.88 32.17 -3.46
C VAL A 116 -18.86 31.23 -2.78
N SER A 117 -19.99 30.95 -3.41
CA SER A 117 -20.96 29.97 -2.93
C SER A 117 -20.43 28.54 -3.13
N LYS A 118 -21.10 27.56 -2.51
CA LYS A 118 -20.72 26.14 -2.73
C LYS A 118 -20.95 25.70 -4.17
N GLU A 119 -21.94 26.25 -4.83
CA GLU A 119 -22.27 25.98 -6.23
C GLU A 119 -21.19 26.53 -7.17
N GLU A 120 -20.68 27.75 -6.88
CA GLU A 120 -19.62 28.39 -7.64
C GLU A 120 -18.25 27.79 -7.36
N LEU A 121 -18.02 27.27 -6.15
CA LEU A 121 -16.77 26.60 -5.78
C LEU A 121 -16.39 25.51 -6.79
N GLY A 122 -17.36 24.72 -7.23
CA GLY A 122 -17.17 23.66 -8.22
C GLY A 122 -16.55 24.17 -9.51
N GLN A 123 -17.06 25.29 -10.03
CA GLN A 123 -16.53 25.92 -11.26
C GLN A 123 -15.08 26.42 -11.03
N VAL A 124 -14.83 27.14 -9.93
CA VAL A 124 -13.51 27.70 -9.61
C VAL A 124 -12.47 26.60 -9.47
N LEU A 125 -12.80 25.52 -8.74
CA LEU A 125 -11.90 24.37 -8.57
C LEU A 125 -11.70 23.60 -9.87
N GLY A 126 -12.73 23.49 -10.71
CA GLY A 126 -12.65 22.89 -12.05
C GLY A 126 -11.66 23.65 -12.95
N GLU A 127 -11.72 24.96 -12.97
CA GLU A 127 -10.79 25.84 -13.72
C GLU A 127 -9.34 25.68 -13.21
N LEU A 128 -9.16 25.67 -11.89
CA LEU A 128 -7.84 25.44 -11.26
C LEU A 128 -7.28 24.07 -11.65
N ILE A 129 -8.05 22.99 -11.48
CA ILE A 129 -7.60 21.62 -11.79
C ILE A 129 -7.25 21.49 -13.27
N MET A 130 -8.08 22.04 -14.16
CA MET A 130 -7.82 22.06 -15.60
C MET A 130 -6.50 22.80 -15.94
N GLY A 131 -6.25 23.95 -15.31
CA GLY A 131 -5.01 24.71 -15.46
C GLY A 131 -3.76 23.98 -14.93
N LEU A 132 -3.93 23.05 -13.98
CA LEU A 132 -2.85 22.24 -13.39
C LEU A 132 -2.70 20.86 -14.03
N SER A 133 -3.69 20.39 -14.81
CA SER A 133 -3.78 19.01 -15.31
C SER A 133 -2.49 18.57 -16.03
N ASP A 134 -1.96 19.37 -16.93
CA ASP A 134 -0.72 19.00 -17.66
C ASP A 134 0.50 18.93 -16.74
N LYS A 135 0.61 19.82 -15.75
CA LYS A 135 1.68 19.80 -14.77
C LYS A 135 1.57 18.60 -13.84
N ILE A 136 0.36 18.27 -13.39
CA ILE A 136 0.06 17.12 -12.53
C ILE A 136 0.35 15.82 -13.27
N ASN A 137 -0.08 15.70 -14.53
CA ASN A 137 0.02 14.48 -15.33
C ASN A 137 1.38 14.31 -16.01
N SER A 138 2.28 15.28 -15.90
CA SER A 138 3.60 15.24 -16.54
C SER A 138 4.40 14.00 -16.12
N GLY A 139 4.74 13.19 -17.10
CA GLY A 139 5.65 12.05 -16.95
C GLY A 139 5.03 10.74 -16.43
N PHE A 140 3.70 10.68 -16.15
CA PHE A 140 3.11 9.42 -15.67
C PHE A 140 1.81 8.98 -16.36
N SER A 141 1.10 9.88 -17.05
CA SER A 141 -0.19 9.56 -17.66
C SER A 141 -0.15 8.36 -18.61
N GLU A 142 0.87 8.27 -19.45
CA GLU A 142 1.05 7.17 -20.40
C GLU A 142 1.36 5.82 -19.75
N LYS A 143 1.93 5.84 -18.53
CA LYS A 143 2.36 4.62 -17.84
C LYS A 143 1.36 4.11 -16.84
N LEU A 144 0.65 5.01 -16.15
CA LEU A 144 -0.20 4.67 -15.02
C LEU A 144 -1.68 4.93 -15.24
N LEU A 145 -2.07 5.96 -16.01
CA LEU A 145 -3.48 6.29 -16.21
C LEU A 145 -4.10 5.40 -17.27
N LEU A 146 -5.19 4.74 -16.92
CA LEU A 146 -6.01 3.98 -17.85
C LEU A 146 -7.03 4.90 -18.54
N ASP A 147 -7.57 5.86 -17.79
CA ASP A 147 -8.48 6.89 -18.27
C ASP A 147 -8.15 8.22 -17.61
N LYS A 148 -7.83 9.24 -18.43
CA LYS A 148 -7.49 10.57 -17.94
C LYS A 148 -8.73 11.31 -17.41
N ASN A 149 -9.89 11.12 -18.03
CA ASN A 149 -11.12 11.78 -17.61
C ASN A 149 -11.58 11.24 -16.26
N ASP A 150 -11.50 9.92 -16.04
CA ASP A 150 -11.76 9.31 -14.74
C ASP A 150 -10.83 9.88 -13.65
N PHE A 151 -9.57 10.11 -14.00
CA PHE A 151 -8.60 10.69 -13.07
C PHE A 151 -8.94 12.14 -12.70
N ASP A 152 -9.22 12.97 -13.69
CA ASP A 152 -9.58 14.39 -13.49
C ASP A 152 -10.89 14.50 -12.68
N ASP A 153 -11.88 13.64 -12.95
CA ASP A 153 -13.11 13.54 -12.18
C ASP A 153 -12.86 13.15 -10.70
N GLN A 154 -11.96 12.23 -10.44
CA GLN A 154 -11.60 11.84 -9.06
C GLN A 154 -10.88 12.97 -8.33
N LEU A 155 -9.97 13.67 -9.01
CA LEU A 155 -9.31 14.86 -8.46
C LEU A 155 -10.35 15.90 -8.08
N TYR A 156 -11.20 16.27 -9.00
CA TYR A 156 -12.24 17.28 -8.79
C TYR A 156 -13.11 16.96 -7.56
N ARG A 157 -13.72 15.77 -7.54
CA ARG A 157 -14.59 15.34 -6.43
C ARG A 157 -13.90 15.37 -5.08
N MET A 158 -12.65 14.91 -5.01
CA MET A 158 -11.93 14.84 -3.74
C MET A 158 -11.43 16.21 -3.27
N VAL A 159 -11.06 17.09 -4.19
CA VAL A 159 -10.66 18.46 -3.88
C VAL A 159 -11.85 19.27 -3.39
N GLU A 160 -12.97 19.25 -4.11
CA GLU A 160 -14.20 19.95 -3.70
C GLU A 160 -14.68 19.51 -2.32
N ASP A 161 -14.83 18.20 -2.09
CA ASP A 161 -15.24 17.64 -0.81
C ASP A 161 -14.24 18.03 0.31
N LYS A 162 -12.94 18.09 0.00
CA LYS A 162 -11.94 18.51 0.97
C LYS A 162 -12.05 19.98 1.32
N PHE A 163 -12.28 20.87 0.36
CA PHE A 163 -12.51 22.30 0.62
C PHE A 163 -13.72 22.49 1.53
N ILE A 164 -14.86 21.90 1.21
CA ILE A 164 -16.10 22.00 1.99
C ILE A 164 -15.90 21.48 3.42
N ARG A 165 -15.29 20.30 3.59
CA ARG A 165 -15.05 19.74 4.93
C ARG A 165 -14.03 20.55 5.72
N THR A 166 -13.00 21.09 5.06
CA THR A 166 -11.99 21.91 5.72
C THR A 166 -12.58 23.22 6.18
N ALA A 167 -13.46 23.88 5.39
CA ALA A 167 -14.18 25.08 5.80
C ALA A 167 -15.02 24.84 7.07
N LYS A 168 -15.84 23.79 7.08
CA LYS A 168 -16.65 23.40 8.24
C LYS A 168 -15.82 23.10 9.51
N ASN A 169 -14.65 22.51 9.34
CA ASN A 169 -13.76 22.22 10.46
C ASN A 169 -13.04 23.49 10.94
N HIS A 170 -12.64 24.37 10.02
CA HIS A 170 -11.98 25.64 10.30
C HIS A 170 -12.88 26.58 11.11
N GLU A 171 -14.18 26.64 10.81
CA GLU A 171 -15.18 27.38 11.61
C GLU A 171 -15.22 26.93 13.08
N ARG A 172 -15.07 25.62 13.32
CA ARG A 172 -15.10 25.05 14.67
C ARG A 172 -13.77 25.22 15.41
N ARG A 173 -12.68 25.03 14.70
CA ARG A 173 -11.31 25.13 15.19
C ARG A 173 -10.41 25.60 14.05
N PRO A 174 -9.98 26.87 14.07
CA PRO A 174 -9.10 27.41 13.04
C PRO A 174 -7.81 26.60 12.91
N PHE A 175 -7.44 26.32 11.67
CA PHE A 175 -6.14 25.73 11.33
C PHE A 175 -5.06 26.80 11.30
N SER A 176 -3.80 26.43 11.55
CA SER A 176 -2.67 27.26 11.16
C SER A 176 -2.62 27.40 9.63
N PRO A 177 -2.00 28.45 9.08
CA PRO A 177 -1.86 28.60 7.63
C PRO A 177 -1.18 27.38 6.98
N GLU A 178 -0.17 26.80 7.63
CA GLU A 178 0.55 25.62 7.17
C GLU A 178 -0.34 24.37 7.14
N ASP A 179 -1.07 24.12 8.25
CA ASP A 179 -1.98 22.97 8.33
C ASP A 179 -3.16 23.12 7.36
N LEU A 180 -3.63 24.37 7.16
CA LEU A 180 -4.69 24.65 6.19
C LEU A 180 -4.23 24.30 4.78
N CYS A 181 -3.07 24.81 4.36
CA CYS A 181 -2.49 24.52 3.06
C CYS A 181 -2.31 23.01 2.84
N GLU A 182 -1.71 22.29 3.79
CA GLU A 182 -1.54 20.85 3.71
C GLU A 182 -2.87 20.08 3.67
N ASN A 183 -3.91 20.57 4.38
CA ASN A 183 -5.24 20.01 4.27
C ASN A 183 -5.81 20.16 2.85
N LEU A 184 -5.68 21.32 2.23
CA LEU A 184 -6.18 21.55 0.88
C LEU A 184 -5.43 20.69 -0.15
N ILE A 185 -4.10 20.61 -0.06
CA ILE A 185 -3.27 19.71 -0.89
C ILE A 185 -3.72 18.25 -0.73
N THR A 186 -4.16 17.86 0.47
CA THR A 186 -4.65 16.49 0.73
C THR A 186 -5.89 16.15 -0.11
N GLY A 187 -6.64 17.12 -0.62
CA GLY A 187 -7.70 16.88 -1.59
C GLY A 187 -7.17 16.24 -2.88
N PHE A 188 -6.08 16.80 -3.43
CA PHE A 188 -5.44 16.31 -4.65
C PHE A 188 -4.81 14.92 -4.45
N THR A 189 -4.06 14.73 -3.36
CA THR A 189 -3.46 13.41 -3.06
C THR A 189 -4.52 12.34 -2.76
N SER A 190 -5.65 12.73 -2.16
CA SER A 190 -6.81 11.85 -1.99
C SER A 190 -7.42 11.48 -3.36
N GLY A 191 -7.57 12.43 -4.27
CA GLY A 191 -8.07 12.18 -5.62
C GLY A 191 -7.18 11.20 -6.40
N TYR A 192 -5.86 11.42 -6.34
CA TYR A 192 -4.88 10.49 -6.90
C TYR A 192 -5.05 9.07 -6.33
N TYR A 193 -5.09 8.94 -5.01
CA TYR A 193 -5.29 7.64 -4.35
C TYR A 193 -6.63 7.00 -4.75
N MET A 194 -7.72 7.76 -4.77
CA MET A 194 -9.06 7.25 -5.08
C MET A 194 -9.18 6.76 -6.51
N ASN A 195 -8.52 7.41 -7.48
CA ASN A 195 -8.43 6.93 -8.84
C ASN A 195 -7.77 5.54 -8.89
N PHE A 196 -6.59 5.39 -8.28
CA PHE A 196 -5.87 4.11 -8.31
C PHE A 196 -6.53 3.03 -7.43
N ARG A 197 -7.31 3.41 -6.41
CA ARG A 197 -8.17 2.47 -5.69
C ARG A 197 -9.32 1.97 -6.55
N LYS A 198 -9.90 2.84 -7.38
CA LYS A 198 -10.91 2.42 -8.37
C LYS A 198 -10.29 1.41 -9.35
N VAL A 199 -9.14 1.72 -9.90
CA VAL A 199 -8.40 0.81 -10.81
C VAL A 199 -8.11 -0.53 -10.13
N PHE A 200 -7.65 -0.53 -8.88
CA PHE A 200 -7.42 -1.76 -8.11
C PHE A 200 -8.69 -2.62 -8.02
N ASN A 201 -9.81 -2.00 -7.69
CA ASN A 201 -11.09 -2.68 -7.61
C ASN A 201 -11.57 -3.20 -8.97
N ASP A 202 -11.39 -2.42 -10.03
CA ASP A 202 -11.82 -2.80 -11.38
C ASP A 202 -11.01 -3.97 -11.93
N ILE A 203 -9.71 -4.04 -11.63
CA ILE A 203 -8.85 -5.20 -11.95
C ILE A 203 -9.31 -6.42 -11.13
N ARG A 204 -9.43 -6.27 -9.81
CA ARG A 204 -9.78 -7.37 -8.90
C ARG A 204 -11.15 -7.98 -9.21
N LEU A 205 -12.10 -7.17 -9.66
CA LEU A 205 -13.46 -7.61 -10.01
C LEU A 205 -13.61 -8.00 -11.49
N GLY A 206 -12.50 -8.07 -12.25
CA GLY A 206 -12.51 -8.47 -13.64
C GLY A 206 -13.15 -7.47 -14.60
N ARG A 207 -13.32 -6.20 -14.19
CA ARG A 207 -13.80 -5.11 -15.06
C ARG A 207 -12.70 -4.63 -16.02
N ILE A 208 -11.45 -4.81 -15.62
CA ILE A 208 -10.24 -4.56 -16.41
C ILE A 208 -9.40 -5.83 -16.38
N THR A 209 -9.11 -6.42 -17.54
CA THR A 209 -8.49 -7.74 -17.65
C THR A 209 -7.15 -7.78 -18.41
N ASP A 210 -6.80 -6.71 -19.11
CA ASP A 210 -5.64 -6.64 -20.02
C ASP A 210 -4.38 -6.03 -19.39
N GLN A 211 -4.42 -5.75 -18.08
CA GLN A 211 -3.27 -5.16 -17.39
C GLN A 211 -2.19 -6.19 -17.08
N SER A 212 -0.93 -5.78 -17.32
CA SER A 212 0.21 -6.64 -16.98
C SER A 212 0.29 -6.92 -15.48
N ILE A 213 0.85 -8.08 -15.12
CA ILE A 213 1.05 -8.49 -13.73
C ILE A 213 1.88 -7.47 -12.94
N GLN A 214 2.84 -6.79 -13.60
CA GLN A 214 3.66 -5.75 -12.98
C GLN A 214 2.83 -4.52 -12.65
N TYR A 215 1.91 -4.13 -13.54
CA TYR A 215 1.00 -3.00 -13.26
C TYR A 215 0.07 -3.32 -12.08
N GLN A 216 -0.52 -4.52 -12.08
CA GLN A 216 -1.37 -4.98 -10.98
C GLN A 216 -0.63 -4.97 -9.64
N ALA A 217 0.60 -5.51 -9.60
CA ALA A 217 1.45 -5.55 -8.40
C ALA A 217 1.88 -4.14 -7.95
N ALA A 218 2.22 -3.23 -8.88
CA ALA A 218 2.58 -1.86 -8.54
C ALA A 218 1.38 -1.08 -7.98
N ASN A 219 0.20 -1.24 -8.58
CA ASN A 219 -1.05 -0.64 -8.10
C ASN A 219 -1.42 -1.18 -6.72
N PHE A 220 -1.36 -2.51 -6.52
CA PHE A 220 -1.57 -3.16 -5.22
C PHE A 220 -0.64 -2.57 -4.15
N TYR A 221 0.67 -2.52 -4.41
CA TYR A 221 1.64 -1.95 -3.47
C TYR A 221 1.32 -0.49 -3.13
N PHE A 222 1.02 0.35 -4.14
CA PHE A 222 0.66 1.74 -3.93
C PHE A 222 -0.56 1.88 -3.01
N ILE A 223 -1.63 1.13 -3.27
CA ILE A 223 -2.84 1.13 -2.44
C ILE A 223 -2.53 0.71 -1.00
N ARG A 224 -1.73 -0.33 -0.81
CA ARG A 224 -1.34 -0.82 0.53
C ARG A 224 -0.51 0.22 1.31
N GLU A 225 0.38 0.94 0.65
CA GLU A 225 1.21 1.94 1.29
C GLU A 225 0.45 3.20 1.69
N TYR A 226 -0.56 3.59 0.92
CA TYR A 226 -1.25 4.86 1.11
C TYR A 226 -2.66 4.75 1.70
N CYS A 227 -3.21 3.56 1.92
CA CYS A 227 -4.48 3.39 2.62
C CYS A 227 -4.37 3.74 4.11
N TYR A 228 -5.46 4.24 4.67
CA TYR A 228 -5.55 4.61 6.10
C TYR A 228 -5.27 3.41 7.01
N GLY A 229 -4.39 3.58 7.98
CA GLY A 229 -4.08 2.60 9.03
C GLY A 229 -3.54 1.27 8.52
N SER A 230 -3.17 1.16 7.22
CA SER A 230 -2.78 -0.11 6.58
C SER A 230 -3.87 -1.19 6.67
N MET A 231 -5.11 -0.77 6.89
CA MET A 231 -6.27 -1.67 7.00
C MET A 231 -6.51 -2.40 5.68
N PHE A 232 -7.06 -3.61 5.77
CA PHE A 232 -7.44 -4.40 4.61
C PHE A 232 -8.88 -4.84 4.80
N ARG A 233 -9.80 -4.19 4.10
CA ARG A 233 -11.25 -4.44 4.24
C ARG A 233 -11.95 -4.19 2.92
N PHE A 234 -12.91 -5.07 2.63
CA PHE A 234 -13.77 -4.99 1.47
C PHE A 234 -15.22 -4.67 1.91
N ASN A 235 -15.98 -4.05 1.03
CA ASN A 235 -17.41 -3.86 1.23
C ASN A 235 -18.19 -5.10 0.76
N ALA A 236 -19.50 -5.10 0.95
CA ALA A 236 -20.38 -6.21 0.52
C ALA A 236 -20.36 -6.49 -1.00
N ARG A 237 -19.79 -5.58 -1.82
CA ARG A 237 -19.60 -5.78 -3.26
C ARG A 237 -18.24 -6.37 -3.61
N GLY A 238 -17.43 -6.71 -2.61
CA GLY A 238 -16.06 -7.17 -2.79
C GLY A 238 -15.07 -6.07 -3.18
N GLU A 239 -15.42 -4.78 -3.03
CA GLU A 239 -14.53 -3.67 -3.35
C GLU A 239 -13.72 -3.24 -2.13
N PHE A 240 -12.42 -3.08 -2.29
CA PHE A 240 -11.55 -2.46 -1.30
C PHE A 240 -12.02 -1.03 -1.02
N ASN A 241 -12.35 -0.72 0.24
CA ASN A 241 -13.06 0.51 0.59
C ASN A 241 -12.30 1.41 1.57
N ILE A 242 -11.04 1.12 1.89
CA ILE A 242 -10.26 1.94 2.80
C ILE A 242 -9.88 3.27 2.13
N PRO A 243 -10.09 4.40 2.80
CA PRO A 243 -9.75 5.72 2.26
C PRO A 243 -8.23 5.98 2.29
N TYR A 244 -7.82 7.07 1.66
CA TYR A 244 -6.47 7.62 1.78
C TYR A 244 -6.10 7.90 3.24
N GLY A 245 -4.84 7.71 3.60
CA GLY A 245 -4.34 7.87 4.96
C GLY A 245 -4.32 9.30 5.50
N GLY A 246 -4.55 10.29 4.65
CA GLY A 246 -4.68 11.69 5.04
C GLY A 246 -3.36 12.47 5.02
N MET A 247 -3.37 13.67 5.59
CA MET A 247 -2.32 14.69 5.51
C MET A 247 -0.91 14.16 5.84
N SER A 248 -0.76 13.36 6.89
CA SER A 248 0.54 12.80 7.28
C SER A 248 1.15 11.87 6.21
N TYR A 249 0.33 11.38 5.29
CA TYR A 249 0.78 10.49 4.20
C TYR A 249 1.33 11.27 2.99
N ASN A 250 1.08 12.59 2.89
CA ASN A 250 1.66 13.43 1.84
C ASN A 250 3.19 13.47 1.88
N ARG A 251 3.78 13.23 3.06
CA ARG A 251 5.24 13.30 3.28
C ARG A 251 5.93 11.93 3.28
N LYS A 252 5.24 10.85 2.82
CA LYS A 252 5.84 9.53 2.79
C LYS A 252 6.94 9.42 1.74
N ASP A 253 8.08 8.90 2.15
CA ASP A 253 9.17 8.53 1.25
C ASP A 253 8.97 7.09 0.73
N MET A 254 8.22 6.97 -0.34
CA MET A 254 8.03 5.70 -1.03
C MET A 254 9.28 5.30 -1.82
N ARG A 255 10.06 6.28 -2.30
CA ARG A 255 11.23 6.02 -3.13
C ARG A 255 12.30 5.23 -2.40
N SER A 256 12.65 5.64 -1.18
CA SER A 256 13.63 4.92 -0.35
C SER A 256 13.22 3.46 -0.09
N LYS A 257 11.92 3.20 0.10
CA LYS A 257 11.42 1.82 0.23
C LYS A 257 11.58 1.03 -1.06
N ILE A 258 11.26 1.62 -2.22
CA ILE A 258 11.42 0.96 -3.53
C ILE A 258 12.88 0.58 -3.75
N ASP A 259 13.81 1.49 -3.51
CA ASP A 259 15.24 1.22 -3.68
C ASP A 259 15.72 0.12 -2.72
N GLY A 260 15.12 0.01 -1.53
CA GLY A 260 15.36 -1.09 -0.59
C GLY A 260 14.90 -2.45 -1.08
N MET A 261 13.85 -2.53 -1.88
CA MET A 261 13.32 -3.79 -2.44
C MET A 261 14.16 -4.34 -3.59
N PHE A 262 14.88 -3.46 -4.29
CA PHE A 262 15.66 -3.79 -5.48
C PHE A 262 17.17 -3.68 -5.24
N ASN A 263 17.61 -3.96 -4.02
CA ASN A 263 19.02 -3.97 -3.65
C ASN A 263 19.57 -5.41 -3.61
N ARG A 264 20.90 -5.53 -3.54
CA ARG A 264 21.60 -6.82 -3.54
C ARG A 264 21.28 -7.70 -2.31
N GLU A 265 20.99 -7.08 -1.16
CA GLU A 265 20.65 -7.81 0.07
C GLU A 265 19.31 -8.51 -0.08
N MET A 266 18.31 -7.80 -0.64
CA MET A 266 16.99 -8.33 -0.93
C MET A 266 17.03 -9.42 -2.02
N GLU A 267 17.81 -9.20 -3.08
CA GLU A 267 18.05 -10.19 -4.12
C GLU A 267 18.64 -11.49 -3.53
N ALA A 268 19.67 -11.37 -2.68
CA ALA A 268 20.33 -12.51 -2.05
C ALA A 268 19.40 -13.27 -1.10
N LEU A 269 18.54 -12.57 -0.33
CA LEU A 269 17.55 -13.19 0.54
C LEU A 269 16.53 -14.00 -0.26
N PHE A 270 15.93 -13.39 -1.28
CA PHE A 270 14.92 -14.07 -2.09
C PHE A 270 15.49 -15.16 -3.01
N ALA A 271 16.76 -15.08 -3.39
CA ALA A 271 17.41 -16.18 -4.14
C ALA A 271 17.36 -17.53 -3.40
N LYS A 272 17.33 -17.50 -2.06
CA LYS A 272 17.29 -18.67 -1.18
C LYS A 272 15.90 -19.00 -0.63
N THR A 273 14.86 -18.40 -1.20
CA THR A 273 13.48 -18.48 -0.71
C THR A 273 12.56 -19.05 -1.77
N ASP A 274 11.86 -20.13 -1.46
CA ASP A 274 10.78 -20.65 -2.28
C ASP A 274 9.46 -19.95 -1.93
N ILE A 275 8.75 -19.49 -2.97
CA ILE A 275 7.52 -18.71 -2.84
C ILE A 275 6.34 -19.49 -3.39
N HIS A 276 5.40 -19.82 -2.52
CA HIS A 276 4.16 -20.50 -2.85
C HIS A 276 2.96 -19.53 -2.75
N CYS A 277 1.83 -19.94 -3.34
CA CYS A 277 0.54 -19.25 -3.21
C CYS A 277 -0.54 -20.30 -3.26
N CYS A 278 -0.89 -20.84 -2.10
CA CYS A 278 -1.90 -21.90 -1.96
C CYS A 278 -2.40 -21.97 -0.52
N ASP A 279 -3.41 -22.82 -0.29
CA ASP A 279 -3.85 -23.16 1.07
C ASP A 279 -2.69 -23.74 1.88
N PHE A 280 -2.67 -23.47 3.19
CA PHE A 280 -1.60 -23.94 4.08
C PHE A 280 -1.45 -25.47 4.11
N GLU A 281 -2.57 -26.21 4.07
CA GLU A 281 -2.57 -27.67 4.06
C GLU A 281 -1.98 -28.21 2.75
N GLU A 282 -2.32 -27.58 1.63
CA GLU A 282 -1.70 -27.88 0.33
C GLU A 282 -0.18 -27.62 0.35
N LEU A 283 0.27 -26.51 0.93
CA LEU A 283 1.68 -26.24 1.11
C LEU A 283 2.36 -27.35 1.90
N LEU A 284 1.84 -27.68 3.09
CA LEU A 284 2.43 -28.65 4.01
C LEU A 284 2.43 -30.07 3.44
N SER A 285 1.47 -30.39 2.57
CA SER A 285 1.48 -31.67 1.83
C SER A 285 2.60 -31.77 0.77
N LYS A 286 3.02 -30.62 0.22
CA LYS A 286 4.05 -30.55 -0.84
C LYS A 286 5.47 -30.40 -0.29
N VAL A 287 5.62 -29.73 0.84
CA VAL A 287 6.92 -29.45 1.44
C VAL A 287 7.35 -30.65 2.31
N LYS A 288 8.42 -31.32 1.89
CA LYS A 288 9.01 -32.38 2.71
C LYS A 288 9.67 -31.76 3.94
N LEU A 289 9.05 -31.92 5.09
CA LEU A 289 9.54 -31.40 6.38
C LEU A 289 10.73 -32.22 6.89
N SER A 290 11.60 -31.58 7.66
CA SER A 290 12.73 -32.19 8.37
C SER A 290 12.77 -31.71 9.83
N GLU A 291 13.43 -32.47 10.71
CA GLU A 291 13.61 -32.13 12.11
C GLU A 291 14.43 -30.85 12.35
N LYS A 292 15.08 -30.33 11.32
CA LYS A 292 15.87 -29.09 11.36
C LYS A 292 15.15 -27.90 10.69
N ASP A 293 13.88 -28.02 10.42
CA ASP A 293 13.06 -26.91 9.95
C ASP A 293 12.50 -26.14 11.16
N PHE A 294 12.46 -24.83 11.04
CA PHE A 294 11.69 -23.97 11.94
C PHE A 294 10.48 -23.45 11.20
N MET A 295 9.30 -23.82 11.68
CA MET A 295 8.03 -23.35 11.11
C MET A 295 7.42 -22.30 12.02
N PHE A 296 7.17 -21.10 11.47
CA PHE A 296 6.45 -20.04 12.14
C PHE A 296 5.00 -20.00 11.65
N LEU A 297 4.05 -20.21 12.57
CA LEU A 297 2.62 -20.24 12.29
C LEU A 297 1.96 -19.01 12.92
N ASP A 298 1.50 -18.09 12.10
CA ASP A 298 0.74 -16.89 12.48
C ASP A 298 -0.56 -16.80 11.65
N PRO A 299 -1.50 -17.73 11.87
CA PRO A 299 -2.75 -17.75 11.12
C PRO A 299 -3.60 -16.51 11.45
N PRO A 300 -4.53 -16.12 10.57
CA PRO A 300 -5.51 -15.08 10.86
C PRO A 300 -6.27 -15.39 12.14
N TYR A 301 -6.55 -14.36 12.95
CA TYR A 301 -7.31 -14.52 14.19
C TYR A 301 -8.78 -14.81 13.90
N ASP A 302 -9.40 -15.65 14.76
CA ASP A 302 -10.84 -15.91 14.74
C ASP A 302 -11.59 -14.71 15.34
N THR A 303 -11.71 -13.64 14.55
CA THR A 303 -12.47 -12.44 14.89
C THR A 303 -13.36 -12.05 13.73
N ASP A 304 -14.49 -11.39 14.01
CA ASP A 304 -15.43 -10.85 13.00
C ASP A 304 -14.76 -9.88 12.00
N PHE A 305 -13.48 -9.53 12.19
CA PHE A 305 -12.66 -8.64 11.37
C PHE A 305 -11.54 -9.36 10.59
N SER A 306 -11.55 -10.69 10.56
CA SER A 306 -10.51 -11.52 9.92
C SER A 306 -10.68 -11.67 8.40
N ASP A 307 -11.39 -10.78 7.76
CA ASP A 307 -11.63 -10.75 6.30
C ASP A 307 -10.36 -10.31 5.56
N TYR A 308 -9.38 -11.22 5.48
CA TYR A 308 -8.14 -11.01 4.73
C TYR A 308 -8.35 -11.41 3.27
N ASP A 309 -8.37 -10.43 2.38
CA ASP A 309 -8.51 -10.62 0.92
C ASP A 309 -9.81 -11.34 0.48
N GLY A 310 -10.88 -11.24 1.31
CA GLY A 310 -12.16 -11.90 1.04
C GLY A 310 -12.19 -13.39 1.39
N VAL A 311 -11.16 -13.90 2.08
CA VAL A 311 -11.10 -15.28 2.58
C VAL A 311 -11.17 -15.24 4.11
N ASN A 312 -12.24 -15.82 4.67
CA ASN A 312 -12.39 -15.95 6.11
C ASN A 312 -11.61 -17.18 6.59
N PHE A 313 -10.74 -16.99 7.58
CA PHE A 313 -10.13 -18.10 8.31
C PHE A 313 -11.07 -18.50 9.44
N THR A 314 -11.70 -19.65 9.31
CA THR A 314 -12.79 -20.11 10.16
C THR A 314 -12.30 -21.02 11.29
N LYS A 315 -13.20 -21.36 12.24
CA LYS A 315 -12.93 -22.38 13.25
C LYS A 315 -12.55 -23.73 12.62
N PHE A 316 -13.14 -24.08 11.48
CA PHE A 316 -12.80 -25.30 10.75
C PHE A 316 -11.34 -25.24 10.24
N ASP A 317 -10.87 -24.08 9.81
CA ASP A 317 -9.48 -23.93 9.37
C ASP A 317 -8.48 -23.99 10.54
N GLN A 318 -8.89 -23.52 11.74
CA GLN A 318 -8.13 -23.72 12.98
C GLN A 318 -8.02 -25.21 13.33
N GLU A 319 -9.12 -25.94 13.21
CA GLU A 319 -9.12 -27.40 13.42
C GLU A 319 -8.23 -28.11 12.40
N ARG A 320 -8.32 -27.77 11.11
CA ARG A 320 -7.42 -28.30 10.06
C ARG A 320 -5.95 -28.05 10.41
N LEU A 321 -5.60 -26.81 10.84
CA LEU A 321 -4.24 -26.46 11.18
C LEU A 321 -3.69 -27.25 12.38
N ALA A 322 -4.56 -27.65 13.32
CA ALA A 322 -4.16 -28.46 14.48
C ALA A 322 -3.87 -29.92 14.12
N TYR A 323 -4.29 -30.41 12.94
CA TYR A 323 -4.11 -31.81 12.51
C TYR A 323 -2.98 -31.98 11.48
N VAL A 324 -2.43 -30.90 10.96
CA VAL A 324 -1.34 -30.91 9.99
C VAL A 324 0.00 -30.67 10.69
#